data_b81bb68704a99b8068a630832a0fb1d5
#
_entry.id   b81bb68704a99b8068a630832a0fb1d5
#
_cell.length_a   1.000
_cell.length_b   1.000
_cell.length_c   1.000
_cell.angle_alpha   90.00
_cell.angle_beta   90.00
_cell.angle_gamma   90.00
#
_symmetry.space_group_name_H-M   'P 1'
#
loop_
_entity.id
_entity.type
_entity.pdbx_description
1 polymer ?
#
loop_
_entity_poly.entity_id
_entity_poly.type
_entity_poly.pdbx_seq_one_letter_code
_entity_poly.pdbx_strand_id
1 'polypeptide(L)'
;MAKILFVNPNKWGRGITHIWIASHSGILKRNNHTVELFDATFYSDWSLNEVKFQTKNKMYKQTNYDDYLKFNSNNVLDDLQKKIFEFSPDFIFWSAISSHIHGEGEYVNIQNGYDLLKDLDKKNSILLTGGLQATSASEIILRKMEKINYLIGGESELVLLEILNSFDKKKSLNASVDLESIDGISFIKENKFVQNKKQKIINDLDKISPYDYDIFDNQSLLRPYNGSVVKAVDFEMSRGCIYSCNYCVETIIQKYYDFNESSPKTGAIKNFKSYLRNKSSKKIFDELLYLNKEKNIELIRCQDTNFLTNDRNILLELSNLIDKSDLTIKIYIETRPEGINEKSIDLLKKLKVDGVGMGIELADETFRENALNRFADQEK
;
A
#
# COMPACT_ATOMS: atom_id res chain seq x y z
N MET A 1 -22.48 -13.92 -1.60
CA MET A 1 -21.88 -12.61 -1.32
C MET A 1 -21.14 -12.74 0.00
N ALA A 2 -19.80 -12.73 -0.03
CA ALA A 2 -18.99 -12.84 1.16
C ALA A 2 -18.80 -11.46 1.81
N LYS A 3 -18.61 -11.46 3.13
CA LYS A 3 -18.34 -10.28 3.94
C LYS A 3 -16.88 -10.29 4.41
N ILE A 4 -16.16 -9.21 4.21
CA ILE A 4 -14.80 -9.06 4.70
C ILE A 4 -14.63 -7.79 5.50
N LEU A 5 -13.98 -7.90 6.66
CA LEU A 5 -13.58 -6.77 7.49
C LEU A 5 -12.09 -6.52 7.28
N PHE A 6 -11.76 -5.35 6.78
CA PHE A 6 -10.38 -4.85 6.80
C PHE A 6 -10.06 -4.23 8.14
N VAL A 7 -8.85 -4.49 8.64
CA VAL A 7 -8.35 -3.88 9.88
C VAL A 7 -7.10 -3.08 9.57
N ASN A 8 -7.16 -1.76 9.81
CA ASN A 8 -6.01 -0.88 9.72
C ASN A 8 -5.39 -0.70 11.11
N PRO A 9 -4.24 -1.32 11.40
CA PRO A 9 -3.62 -1.30 12.73
C PRO A 9 -2.67 -0.11 12.91
N ASN A 10 -2.91 1.00 12.24
CA ASN A 10 -2.04 2.16 12.25
C ASN A 10 -1.92 2.77 13.67
N LYS A 11 -0.68 2.85 14.16
CA LYS A 11 -0.35 3.46 15.47
C LYS A 11 0.19 4.90 15.35
N TRP A 12 0.33 5.43 14.16
CA TRP A 12 0.96 6.74 13.99
C TRP A 12 0.16 7.90 14.59
N GLY A 13 -1.15 7.80 14.65
CA GLY A 13 -2.03 8.93 15.00
C GLY A 13 -2.16 9.96 13.89
N ARG A 14 -1.73 9.60 12.70
CA ARG A 14 -1.92 10.34 11.45
C ARG A 14 -2.64 9.43 10.46
N GLY A 15 -3.68 9.93 9.84
CA GLY A 15 -4.40 9.20 8.82
C GLY A 15 -3.48 8.78 7.67
N ILE A 16 -3.63 7.57 7.16
CA ILE A 16 -2.98 7.03 5.99
C ILE A 16 -4.05 6.32 5.16
N THR A 17 -4.14 6.66 3.89
CA THR A 17 -5.08 6.02 2.97
C THR A 17 -4.39 4.90 2.22
N HIS A 18 -4.07 3.84 2.95
CA HIS A 18 -3.33 2.72 2.40
C HIS A 18 -3.89 2.25 1.06
N ILE A 19 -3.04 2.21 0.04
CA ILE A 19 -3.40 1.77 -1.32
C ILE A 19 -4.02 0.38 -1.31
N TRP A 20 -3.49 -0.54 -0.47
CA TRP A 20 -4.06 -1.87 -0.38
C TRP A 20 -5.52 -1.87 0.08
N ILE A 21 -5.91 -0.99 1.02
CA ILE A 21 -7.31 -0.88 1.46
C ILE A 21 -8.19 -0.41 0.31
N ALA A 22 -7.78 0.67 -0.36
CA ALA A 22 -8.55 1.25 -1.47
C ALA A 22 -8.63 0.30 -2.68
N SER A 23 -7.53 -0.35 -3.06
CA SER A 23 -7.48 -1.26 -4.21
C SER A 23 -8.30 -2.53 -3.98
N HIS A 24 -8.11 -3.18 -2.82
CA HIS A 24 -8.88 -4.39 -2.48
C HIS A 24 -10.36 -4.09 -2.29
N SER A 25 -10.72 -3.01 -1.58
CA SER A 25 -12.11 -2.60 -1.45
C SER A 25 -12.76 -2.35 -2.81
N GLY A 26 -12.06 -1.62 -3.69
CA GLY A 26 -12.54 -1.31 -5.03
C GLY A 26 -12.84 -2.57 -5.85
N ILE A 27 -11.91 -3.52 -5.92
CA ILE A 27 -12.11 -4.75 -6.70
C ILE A 27 -13.17 -5.67 -6.08
N LEU A 28 -13.19 -5.81 -4.76
CA LEU A 28 -14.14 -6.68 -4.07
C LEU A 28 -15.58 -6.17 -4.16
N LYS A 29 -15.82 -4.87 -3.95
CA LYS A 29 -17.15 -4.25 -4.08
C LYS A 29 -17.70 -4.34 -5.50
N ARG A 30 -16.84 -4.15 -6.53
CA ARG A 30 -17.25 -4.33 -7.94
C ARG A 30 -17.61 -5.77 -8.29
N ASN A 31 -17.12 -6.73 -7.50
CA ASN A 31 -17.47 -8.15 -7.63
C ASN A 31 -18.55 -8.60 -6.62
N ASN A 32 -19.36 -7.66 -6.13
CA ASN A 32 -20.51 -7.88 -5.26
C ASN A 32 -20.17 -8.47 -3.87
N HIS A 33 -18.97 -8.28 -3.35
CA HIS A 33 -18.66 -8.59 -1.96
C HIS A 33 -18.90 -7.37 -1.06
N THR A 34 -19.21 -7.61 0.20
CA THR A 34 -19.37 -6.54 1.20
C THR A 34 -18.07 -6.33 1.94
N VAL A 35 -17.56 -5.09 1.93
CA VAL A 35 -16.30 -4.71 2.55
C VAL A 35 -16.57 -3.61 3.57
N GLU A 36 -16.08 -3.78 4.79
CA GLU A 36 -16.03 -2.75 5.81
C GLU A 36 -14.61 -2.57 6.34
N LEU A 37 -14.31 -1.41 6.88
CA LEU A 37 -13.02 -1.06 7.48
C LEU A 37 -13.19 -0.79 8.98
N PHE A 38 -12.30 -1.36 9.78
CA PHE A 38 -12.01 -0.89 11.12
C PHE A 38 -10.64 -0.20 11.11
N ASP A 39 -10.63 1.10 11.40
CA ASP A 39 -9.40 1.89 11.42
C ASP A 39 -9.04 2.27 12.86
N ALA A 40 -7.94 1.69 13.37
CA ALA A 40 -7.46 1.92 14.73
C ALA A 40 -6.65 3.22 14.89
N THR A 41 -6.39 3.95 13.80
CA THR A 41 -5.48 5.11 13.76
C THR A 41 -5.75 6.15 14.87
N PHE A 42 -7.02 6.42 15.14
CA PHE A 42 -7.43 7.51 16.02
C PHE A 42 -8.04 7.02 17.33
N TYR A 43 -7.58 5.89 17.87
CA TYR A 43 -7.89 5.45 19.23
C TYR A 43 -6.81 5.90 20.20
N SER A 44 -7.22 6.54 21.32
CA SER A 44 -6.29 7.12 22.30
C SER A 44 -5.44 6.07 23.03
N ASP A 45 -5.97 4.86 23.20
CA ASP A 45 -5.31 3.72 23.84
C ASP A 45 -4.44 2.89 22.87
N TRP A 46 -4.49 3.21 21.57
CA TRP A 46 -3.74 2.52 20.53
C TRP A 46 -2.66 3.38 19.88
N SER A 47 -2.97 4.65 19.62
CA SER A 47 -2.10 5.58 18.90
C SER A 47 -0.90 6.03 19.72
N LEU A 48 0.28 6.08 19.09
CA LEU A 48 1.51 6.64 19.68
C LEU A 48 1.60 8.17 19.52
N ASN A 49 0.68 8.78 18.78
CA ASN A 49 0.61 10.22 18.51
C ASN A 49 1.96 10.82 18.02
N GLU A 50 2.60 10.13 17.10
CA GLU A 50 3.96 10.39 16.63
C GLU A 50 4.10 11.73 15.89
N VAL A 51 3.03 12.22 15.26
CA VAL A 51 3.03 13.53 14.58
C VAL A 51 3.39 14.64 15.56
N LYS A 52 2.85 14.58 16.78
CA LYS A 52 3.15 15.56 17.83
C LYS A 52 4.61 15.53 18.25
N PHE A 53 5.19 14.33 18.37
CA PHE A 53 6.61 14.15 18.66
C PHE A 53 7.49 14.73 17.54
N GLN A 54 7.21 14.42 16.29
CA GLN A 54 7.97 14.89 15.14
C GLN A 54 7.88 16.41 14.96
N THR A 55 6.72 16.99 15.19
CA THR A 55 6.53 18.45 15.17
C THR A 55 7.31 19.14 16.27
N LYS A 56 7.27 18.61 17.51
CA LYS A 56 8.03 19.14 18.66
C LYS A 56 9.54 19.11 18.39
N ASN A 57 10.04 18.09 17.72
CA ASN A 57 11.46 17.94 17.38
C ASN A 57 11.83 18.63 16.06
N LYS A 58 10.96 19.46 15.50
CA LYS A 58 11.17 20.22 14.25
C LYS A 58 11.46 19.34 13.02
N MET A 59 11.08 18.09 13.04
CA MET A 59 11.16 17.18 11.89
C MET A 59 10.11 17.50 10.86
N TYR A 60 8.97 18.06 11.30
CA TYR A 60 7.92 18.58 10.42
C TYR A 60 7.78 20.09 10.56
N LYS A 61 7.43 20.75 9.47
CA LYS A 61 6.98 22.15 9.52
C LYS A 61 5.71 22.22 10.38
N GLN A 62 5.69 23.15 11.33
CA GLN A 62 4.57 23.28 12.27
C GLN A 62 3.26 23.53 11.52
N THR A 63 2.23 22.82 11.93
CA THR A 63 0.85 22.96 11.45
C THR A 63 -0.09 22.93 12.64
N ASN A 64 -1.35 23.31 12.43
CA ASN A 64 -2.43 23.12 13.39
C ASN A 64 -3.18 21.80 13.17
N TYR A 65 -2.49 20.75 12.75
CA TYR A 65 -3.08 19.44 12.40
C TYR A 65 -3.89 18.84 13.56
N ASP A 66 -3.39 18.98 14.79
CA ASP A 66 -4.07 18.46 15.98
C ASP A 66 -5.47 19.05 16.19
N ASP A 67 -5.74 20.29 15.70
CA ASP A 67 -7.05 20.94 15.80
C ASP A 67 -8.13 20.24 14.96
N TYR A 68 -7.71 19.45 13.98
CA TYR A 68 -8.59 18.71 13.05
C TYR A 68 -8.83 17.26 13.48
N LEU A 69 -8.08 16.77 14.48
CA LEU A 69 -8.13 15.37 14.88
C LEU A 69 -9.05 15.16 16.09
N LYS A 70 -9.85 14.11 16.00
CA LYS A 70 -10.66 13.64 17.11
C LYS A 70 -10.29 12.19 17.43
N PHE A 71 -9.65 12.01 18.57
CA PHE A 71 -9.33 10.66 19.04
C PHE A 71 -10.54 10.07 19.77
N ASN A 72 -10.82 8.80 19.45
CA ASN A 72 -11.79 8.00 20.16
C ASN A 72 -11.21 7.60 21.53
N SER A 73 -11.95 7.82 22.60
CA SER A 73 -11.57 7.44 23.98
C SER A 73 -12.06 6.06 24.41
N ASN A 74 -12.84 5.38 23.56
CA ASN A 74 -13.22 4.01 23.82
C ASN A 74 -12.01 3.07 23.77
N ASN A 75 -12.14 1.90 24.35
CA ASN A 75 -11.14 0.84 24.17
C ASN A 75 -11.21 0.29 22.75
N VAL A 76 -10.06 0.27 22.06
CA VAL A 76 -9.95 -0.15 20.66
C VAL A 76 -10.37 -1.61 20.45
N LEU A 77 -10.06 -2.49 21.42
CA LEU A 77 -10.41 -3.92 21.34
C LEU A 77 -11.91 -4.15 21.53
N ASP A 78 -12.54 -3.41 22.45
CA ASP A 78 -13.99 -3.51 22.68
C ASP A 78 -14.76 -3.05 21.44
N ASP A 79 -14.37 -1.93 20.83
CA ASP A 79 -15.01 -1.42 19.62
C ASP A 79 -14.76 -2.37 18.42
N LEU A 80 -13.56 -2.94 18.28
CA LEU A 80 -13.29 -3.94 17.24
C LEU A 80 -14.09 -5.21 17.46
N GLN A 81 -14.18 -5.69 18.71
CA GLN A 81 -15.01 -6.85 19.06
C GLN A 81 -16.49 -6.60 18.70
N LYS A 82 -17.02 -5.42 19.07
CA LYS A 82 -18.37 -5.02 18.71
C LYS A 82 -18.56 -5.00 17.20
N LYS A 83 -17.61 -4.42 16.45
CA LYS A 83 -17.63 -4.38 14.98
C LYS A 83 -17.69 -5.77 14.36
N ILE A 84 -16.88 -6.72 14.87
CA ILE A 84 -16.90 -8.12 14.43
C ILE A 84 -18.27 -8.76 14.68
N PHE A 85 -18.88 -8.52 15.85
CA PHE A 85 -20.21 -9.06 16.17
C PHE A 85 -21.32 -8.48 15.30
N GLU A 86 -21.33 -7.17 15.08
CA GLU A 86 -22.37 -6.48 14.30
C GLU A 86 -22.28 -6.80 12.81
N PHE A 87 -21.09 -6.70 12.25
CA PHE A 87 -20.86 -6.96 10.83
C PHE A 87 -20.89 -8.46 10.49
N SER A 88 -20.48 -9.32 11.43
CA SER A 88 -20.37 -10.77 11.24
C SER A 88 -19.64 -11.14 9.95
N PRO A 89 -18.32 -10.79 9.82
CA PRO A 89 -17.54 -11.05 8.61
C PRO A 89 -17.28 -12.54 8.42
N ASP A 90 -17.26 -12.99 7.16
CA ASP A 90 -16.74 -14.30 6.79
C ASP A 90 -15.19 -14.31 6.85
N PHE A 91 -14.58 -13.16 6.57
CA PHE A 91 -13.12 -12.97 6.55
C PHE A 91 -12.70 -11.70 7.29
N ILE A 92 -11.56 -11.75 7.96
CA ILE A 92 -10.88 -10.58 8.51
C ILE A 92 -9.50 -10.52 7.86
N PHE A 93 -9.13 -9.36 7.30
CA PHE A 93 -7.88 -9.18 6.59
C PHE A 93 -7.16 -7.91 7.01
N TRP A 94 -5.86 -7.99 7.20
CA TRP A 94 -4.98 -6.84 7.26
C TRP A 94 -3.72 -7.09 6.44
N SER A 95 -3.07 -6.03 6.01
CA SER A 95 -1.80 -6.10 5.31
C SER A 95 -0.76 -5.26 6.02
N ALA A 96 0.46 -5.76 6.04
CA ALA A 96 1.59 -5.00 6.52
C ALA A 96 2.17 -4.19 5.36
N ILE A 97 2.27 -2.91 5.56
CA ILE A 97 3.12 -2.07 4.72
C ILE A 97 4.52 -2.13 5.31
N SER A 98 5.50 -2.34 4.47
CA SER A 98 6.81 -1.88 4.78
C SER A 98 7.03 -0.62 3.95
N SER A 99 6.60 0.48 4.45
CA SER A 99 7.02 1.73 3.88
C SER A 99 8.36 2.09 4.52
N HIS A 100 9.39 2.09 3.72
CA HIS A 100 10.65 2.73 4.03
C HIS A 100 10.53 4.25 3.89
N ILE A 101 9.40 4.72 3.38
CA ILE A 101 9.08 6.13 3.21
C ILE A 101 8.45 6.60 4.51
N HIS A 102 9.12 7.48 5.22
CA HIS A 102 8.67 8.10 6.46
C HIS A 102 8.49 7.18 7.70
N GLY A 103 9.08 5.98 7.71
CA GLY A 103 9.00 5.09 8.87
C GLY A 103 7.61 4.46 9.10
N GLU A 104 6.73 4.49 8.11
CA GLU A 104 5.36 3.96 8.24
C GLU A 104 5.33 2.48 8.65
N GLY A 105 6.35 1.70 8.26
CA GLY A 105 6.47 0.28 8.63
C GLY A 105 6.61 0.02 10.13
N GLU A 106 7.00 1.01 10.93
CA GLU A 106 7.04 0.91 12.39
C GLU A 106 5.63 0.98 12.99
N TYR A 107 4.72 1.71 12.37
CA TYR A 107 3.38 1.98 12.87
C TYR A 107 2.32 1.10 12.24
N VAL A 108 2.59 0.54 11.07
CA VAL A 108 1.68 -0.32 10.32
C VAL A 108 2.40 -1.59 9.92
N ASN A 109 2.44 -2.56 10.80
CA ASN A 109 3.12 -3.84 10.56
C ASN A 109 2.20 -5.02 10.88
N ILE A 110 2.65 -6.21 10.51
CA ILE A 110 1.87 -7.44 10.69
C ILE A 110 1.60 -7.74 12.16
N GLN A 111 2.55 -7.42 13.05
CA GLN A 111 2.41 -7.64 14.49
C GLN A 111 1.32 -6.76 15.09
N ASN A 112 1.24 -5.48 14.71
CA ASN A 112 0.19 -4.59 15.21
C ASN A 112 -1.21 -5.10 14.85
N GLY A 113 -1.42 -5.58 13.62
CA GLY A 113 -2.69 -6.18 13.23
C GLY A 113 -3.00 -7.47 13.98
N TYR A 114 -1.99 -8.31 14.20
CA TYR A 114 -2.14 -9.53 14.99
C TYR A 114 -2.48 -9.22 16.45
N ASP A 115 -1.84 -8.22 17.06
CA ASP A 115 -2.11 -7.81 18.44
C ASP A 115 -3.54 -7.29 18.65
N LEU A 116 -4.13 -6.64 17.65
CA LEU A 116 -5.54 -6.25 17.68
C LEU A 116 -6.49 -7.45 17.63
N LEU A 117 -6.10 -8.57 17.00
CA LEU A 117 -7.02 -9.62 16.63
C LEU A 117 -6.84 -10.93 17.41
N LYS A 118 -5.63 -11.20 17.95
CA LYS A 118 -5.27 -12.52 18.49
C LYS A 118 -6.18 -13.02 19.62
N ASP A 119 -6.63 -12.11 20.49
CA ASP A 119 -7.40 -12.45 21.70
C ASP A 119 -8.91 -12.21 21.56
N LEU A 120 -9.37 -11.65 20.42
CA LEU A 120 -10.78 -11.41 20.16
C LEU A 120 -11.53 -12.67 19.74
N ASP A 121 -12.82 -12.73 20.07
CA ASP A 121 -13.72 -13.74 19.51
C ASP A 121 -14.08 -13.35 18.07
N LYS A 122 -13.52 -14.06 17.12
CA LYS A 122 -13.74 -13.87 15.68
C LYS A 122 -14.94 -14.65 15.15
N LYS A 123 -15.68 -15.32 16.05
CA LYS A 123 -16.72 -16.28 15.64
C LYS A 123 -16.15 -17.30 14.64
N ASN A 124 -16.77 -17.40 13.46
CA ASN A 124 -16.34 -18.31 12.40
C ASN A 124 -15.52 -17.60 11.29
N SER A 125 -15.05 -16.37 11.53
CA SER A 125 -14.30 -15.63 10.52
C SER A 125 -12.94 -16.27 10.28
N ILE A 126 -12.56 -16.35 9.01
CA ILE A 126 -11.23 -16.79 8.56
C ILE A 126 -10.29 -15.59 8.63
N LEU A 127 -9.18 -15.75 9.37
CA LEU A 127 -8.18 -14.70 9.55
C LEU A 127 -7.11 -14.78 8.48
N LEU A 128 -6.98 -13.71 7.69
CA LEU A 128 -6.06 -13.60 6.57
C LEU A 128 -5.11 -12.44 6.78
N THR A 129 -3.87 -12.56 6.31
CA THR A 129 -2.94 -11.44 6.22
C THR A 129 -2.11 -11.52 4.94
N GLY A 130 -1.53 -10.37 4.55
CA GLY A 130 -0.72 -10.25 3.35
C GLY A 130 0.34 -9.16 3.49
N GLY A 131 0.90 -8.77 2.36
CA GLY A 131 1.89 -7.71 2.25
C GLY A 131 3.33 -8.21 2.29
N LEU A 132 4.27 -7.28 2.45
CA LEU A 132 5.67 -7.55 2.25
C LEU A 132 6.27 -8.50 3.29
N GLN A 133 5.97 -8.29 4.58
CA GLN A 133 6.46 -9.17 5.65
C GLN A 133 5.93 -10.59 5.46
N ALA A 134 4.65 -10.72 5.11
CA ALA A 134 4.01 -11.97 4.77
C ALA A 134 4.69 -12.67 3.58
N THR A 135 5.05 -11.91 2.54
CA THR A 135 5.74 -12.43 1.36
C THR A 135 7.17 -12.91 1.67
N SER A 136 7.88 -12.19 2.54
CA SER A 136 9.30 -12.45 2.82
C SER A 136 9.54 -13.57 3.84
N ALA A 137 8.62 -13.79 4.77
CA ALA A 137 8.83 -14.64 5.94
C ALA A 137 7.59 -15.48 6.31
N SER A 138 6.89 -16.01 5.31
CA SER A 138 5.59 -16.71 5.46
C SER A 138 5.59 -17.76 6.54
N GLU A 139 6.54 -18.69 6.54
CA GLU A 139 6.60 -19.78 7.52
C GLU A 139 6.83 -19.27 8.94
N ILE A 140 7.77 -18.32 9.10
CA ILE A 140 8.08 -17.76 10.43
C ILE A 140 6.85 -17.07 11.02
N ILE A 141 6.12 -16.31 10.19
CA ILE A 141 4.93 -15.59 10.62
C ILE A 141 3.83 -16.56 11.03
N LEU A 142 3.53 -17.55 10.19
CA LEU A 142 2.48 -18.54 10.49
C LEU A 142 2.79 -19.37 11.73
N ARG A 143 4.06 -19.68 12.00
CA ARG A 143 4.45 -20.41 13.23
C ARG A 143 4.41 -19.54 14.48
N LYS A 144 4.66 -18.23 14.37
CA LYS A 144 4.61 -17.30 15.50
C LYS A 144 3.21 -16.75 15.76
N MET A 145 2.39 -16.64 14.74
CA MET A 145 1.06 -16.04 14.78
C MET A 145 -0.01 -17.09 14.48
N GLU A 146 -0.13 -18.07 15.38
CA GLU A 146 -0.93 -19.30 15.20
C GLU A 146 -2.42 -19.07 14.93
N LYS A 147 -2.95 -17.88 15.21
CA LYS A 147 -4.36 -17.54 14.92
C LYS A 147 -4.61 -17.19 13.45
N ILE A 148 -3.56 -16.97 12.65
CA ILE A 148 -3.68 -16.71 11.21
C ILE A 148 -3.99 -18.04 10.51
N ASN A 149 -5.09 -18.05 9.75
CA ASN A 149 -5.48 -19.21 8.96
C ASN A 149 -4.68 -19.31 7.66
N TYR A 150 -4.62 -18.21 6.91
CA TYR A 150 -3.92 -18.14 5.63
C TYR A 150 -3.16 -16.84 5.48
N LEU A 151 -2.05 -16.94 4.77
CA LEU A 151 -1.20 -15.83 4.43
C LEU A 151 -1.09 -15.70 2.91
N ILE A 152 -1.25 -14.48 2.40
CA ILE A 152 -1.19 -14.18 0.97
C ILE A 152 0.17 -13.55 0.64
N GLY A 153 0.92 -14.17 -0.29
CA GLY A 153 2.19 -13.66 -0.77
C GLY A 153 2.03 -12.82 -2.04
N GLY A 154 2.89 -11.82 -2.20
CA GLY A 154 2.88 -10.92 -3.37
C GLY A 154 1.69 -9.97 -3.43
N GLU A 155 1.23 -9.66 -4.64
CA GLU A 155 0.07 -8.80 -4.89
C GLU A 155 -1.22 -9.59 -4.61
N SER A 156 -1.98 -9.12 -3.62
CA SER A 156 -3.05 -9.92 -3.00
C SER A 156 -4.45 -9.63 -3.53
N GLU A 157 -4.66 -8.64 -4.38
CA GLU A 157 -5.99 -8.21 -4.83
C GLU A 157 -6.76 -9.33 -5.53
N LEU A 158 -6.13 -10.00 -6.51
CA LEU A 158 -6.77 -11.07 -7.27
C LEU A 158 -6.88 -12.36 -6.45
N VAL A 159 -5.90 -12.65 -5.60
CA VAL A 159 -5.93 -13.81 -4.70
C VAL A 159 -7.08 -13.67 -3.71
N LEU A 160 -7.23 -12.49 -3.09
CA LEU A 160 -8.31 -12.23 -2.15
C LEU A 160 -9.69 -12.31 -2.83
N LEU A 161 -9.80 -11.79 -4.04
CA LEU A 161 -11.03 -11.92 -4.85
C LEU A 161 -11.36 -13.40 -5.14
N GLU A 162 -10.36 -14.21 -5.49
CA GLU A 162 -10.52 -15.64 -5.74
C GLU A 162 -10.97 -16.40 -4.48
N ILE A 163 -10.38 -16.07 -3.32
CA ILE A 163 -10.78 -16.63 -2.02
C ILE A 163 -12.26 -16.35 -1.75
N LEU A 164 -12.71 -15.10 -1.88
CA LEU A 164 -14.09 -14.71 -1.61
C LEU A 164 -15.08 -15.33 -2.61
N ASN A 165 -14.72 -15.35 -3.89
CA ASN A 165 -15.54 -15.99 -4.93
C ASN A 165 -15.68 -17.51 -4.71
N SER A 166 -14.60 -18.18 -4.31
CA SER A 166 -14.60 -19.61 -4.03
C SER A 166 -15.48 -19.93 -2.81
N PHE A 167 -15.38 -19.08 -1.78
CA PHE A 167 -16.24 -19.20 -0.59
C PHE A 167 -17.72 -19.03 -0.95
N ASP A 168 -18.11 -18.03 -1.74
CA ASP A 168 -19.49 -17.78 -2.14
C ASP A 168 -20.08 -18.92 -2.95
N LYS A 169 -19.34 -19.47 -3.91
CA LYS A 169 -19.78 -20.60 -4.73
C LYS A 169 -20.09 -21.81 -3.86
N LYS A 170 -19.27 -22.11 -2.88
CA LYS A 170 -19.42 -23.27 -2.00
C LYS A 170 -20.50 -23.08 -0.93
N LYS A 171 -20.65 -21.87 -0.40
CA LYS A 171 -21.75 -21.52 0.51
C LYS A 171 -23.12 -21.76 -0.16
N SER A 172 -23.22 -21.46 -1.46
CA SER A 172 -24.43 -21.71 -2.26
C SER A 172 -24.68 -23.19 -2.56
N LEU A 173 -23.62 -24.03 -2.54
CA LEU A 173 -23.67 -25.45 -2.87
C LEU A 173 -23.62 -26.37 -1.62
N ASN A 174 -23.61 -25.82 -0.41
CA ASN A 174 -23.42 -26.54 0.86
C ASN A 174 -22.16 -27.46 0.88
N ALA A 175 -21.12 -27.10 0.12
CA ALA A 175 -19.89 -27.86 0.02
C ALA A 175 -18.81 -27.26 0.94
N SER A 176 -17.85 -28.07 1.40
CA SER A 176 -16.67 -27.59 2.14
C SER A 176 -15.82 -26.69 1.27
N VAL A 177 -15.38 -25.54 1.81
CA VAL A 177 -14.52 -24.60 1.07
C VAL A 177 -13.09 -25.12 1.11
N ASP A 178 -12.53 -25.49 -0.05
CA ASP A 178 -11.12 -25.83 -0.17
C ASP A 178 -10.32 -24.60 -0.59
N LEU A 179 -10.01 -23.75 0.38
CA LEU A 179 -9.16 -22.58 0.16
C LEU A 179 -7.69 -22.98 -0.02
N GLU A 180 -7.33 -24.19 0.42
CA GLU A 180 -5.95 -24.66 0.41
C GLU A 180 -5.42 -24.94 -1.02
N SER A 181 -6.29 -24.95 -2.04
CA SER A 181 -5.90 -25.13 -3.45
C SER A 181 -5.61 -23.83 -4.19
N ILE A 182 -5.86 -22.66 -3.58
CA ILE A 182 -5.71 -21.36 -4.24
C ILE A 182 -4.23 -20.99 -4.37
N ASP A 183 -3.80 -20.57 -5.55
CA ASP A 183 -2.43 -20.08 -5.77
C ASP A 183 -2.16 -18.80 -4.95
N GLY A 184 -0.92 -18.60 -4.52
CA GLY A 184 -0.49 -17.41 -3.76
C GLY A 184 -0.73 -17.47 -2.26
N ILE A 185 -1.34 -18.53 -1.72
CA ILE A 185 -1.54 -18.68 -0.28
C ILE A 185 -0.51 -19.62 0.38
N SER A 186 -0.29 -19.38 1.68
CA SER A 186 0.49 -20.25 2.56
C SER A 186 -0.27 -20.49 3.86
N PHE A 187 -0.09 -21.66 4.48
CA PHE A 187 -0.77 -22.04 5.71
C PHE A 187 -0.01 -23.17 6.44
N ILE A 188 -0.44 -23.48 7.66
CA ILE A 188 0.05 -24.65 8.42
C ILE A 188 -1.02 -25.74 8.38
N LYS A 189 -0.66 -26.92 7.93
CA LYS A 189 -1.52 -28.11 7.94
C LYS A 189 -0.81 -29.25 8.63
N GLU A 190 -1.42 -29.85 9.64
CA GLU A 190 -0.82 -30.95 10.42
C GLU A 190 0.62 -30.65 10.87
N ASN A 191 0.82 -29.43 11.37
CA ASN A 191 2.11 -28.89 11.81
C ASN A 191 3.18 -28.75 10.70
N LYS A 192 2.80 -28.90 9.43
CA LYS A 192 3.67 -28.69 8.26
C LYS A 192 3.33 -27.37 7.59
N PHE A 193 4.38 -26.63 7.20
CA PHE A 193 4.21 -25.45 6.37
C PHE A 193 3.90 -25.87 4.91
N VAL A 194 2.85 -25.31 4.38
CA VAL A 194 2.41 -25.49 2.99
C VAL A 194 2.42 -24.12 2.31
N GLN A 195 3.04 -24.06 1.15
CA GLN A 195 3.02 -22.90 0.28
C GLN A 195 2.60 -23.35 -1.13
N ASN A 196 1.49 -22.78 -1.59
CA ASN A 196 0.99 -23.04 -2.93
C ASN A 196 1.85 -22.33 -3.99
N LYS A 197 1.58 -22.60 -5.26
CA LYS A 197 2.24 -21.88 -6.35
C LYS A 197 2.06 -20.37 -6.14
N LYS A 198 3.10 -19.62 -6.53
CA LYS A 198 3.03 -18.15 -6.52
C LYS A 198 1.95 -17.69 -7.51
N GLN A 199 1.14 -16.74 -7.11
CA GLN A 199 0.25 -16.04 -8.04
C GLN A 199 1.08 -15.26 -9.06
N LYS A 200 0.60 -15.16 -10.28
CA LYS A 200 1.23 -14.33 -11.30
C LYS A 200 1.12 -12.85 -10.94
N ILE A 201 2.16 -12.10 -11.28
CA ILE A 201 2.15 -10.66 -11.13
C ILE A 201 1.00 -10.04 -11.95
N ILE A 202 0.35 -9.02 -11.41
CA ILE A 202 -0.74 -8.31 -12.10
C ILE A 202 -0.13 -7.45 -13.22
N ASN A 203 -0.29 -7.86 -14.47
CA ASN A 203 0.30 -7.14 -15.61
C ASN A 203 -0.48 -5.89 -16.02
N ASP A 204 -1.77 -5.86 -15.81
CA ASP A 204 -2.67 -4.78 -16.22
C ASP A 204 -3.28 -4.13 -14.99
N LEU A 205 -2.69 -2.99 -14.58
CA LEU A 205 -3.13 -2.26 -13.40
C LEU A 205 -4.49 -1.55 -13.59
N ASP A 206 -4.91 -1.34 -14.82
CA ASP A 206 -6.23 -0.75 -15.09
C ASP A 206 -7.38 -1.68 -14.67
N LYS A 207 -7.12 -3.01 -14.58
CA LYS A 207 -8.13 -4.00 -14.15
C LYS A 207 -8.45 -3.96 -12.66
N ILE A 208 -7.51 -3.53 -11.83
CA ILE A 208 -7.73 -3.41 -10.38
C ILE A 208 -8.28 -2.05 -9.97
N SER A 209 -8.25 -1.08 -10.85
CA SER A 209 -8.69 0.30 -10.69
C SER A 209 -10.16 0.48 -11.18
N PRO A 210 -10.99 1.44 -10.72
CA PRO A 210 -10.66 2.48 -9.75
C PRO A 210 -10.63 1.98 -8.30
N TYR A 211 -9.87 2.71 -7.46
CA TYR A 211 -9.76 2.44 -6.04
C TYR A 211 -10.91 3.05 -5.26
N ASP A 212 -11.30 2.39 -4.18
CA ASP A 212 -12.39 2.84 -3.31
C ASP A 212 -11.85 3.68 -2.15
N TYR A 213 -11.75 4.99 -2.34
CA TYR A 213 -11.37 5.91 -1.27
C TYR A 213 -12.53 6.31 -0.35
N ASP A 214 -13.77 5.91 -0.68
CA ASP A 214 -14.96 6.15 0.16
C ASP A 214 -14.99 5.26 1.41
N ILE A 215 -14.15 4.23 1.44
CA ILE A 215 -14.02 3.36 2.60
C ILE A 215 -13.36 4.07 3.80
N PHE A 216 -12.60 5.15 3.56
CA PHE A 216 -11.90 5.89 4.61
C PHE A 216 -12.76 6.97 5.23
N ASP A 217 -12.59 7.17 6.53
CA ASP A 217 -13.14 8.32 7.24
C ASP A 217 -12.50 9.63 6.73
N ASN A 218 -13.26 10.72 6.76
CA ASN A 218 -12.78 12.05 6.37
C ASN A 218 -11.51 12.48 7.12
N GLN A 219 -11.37 12.12 8.39
CA GLN A 219 -10.20 12.43 9.19
C GLN A 219 -8.95 11.72 8.68
N SER A 220 -9.09 10.50 8.15
CA SER A 220 -8.01 9.73 7.55
C SER A 220 -7.48 10.34 6.24
N LEU A 221 -8.22 11.25 5.61
CA LEU A 221 -7.80 11.99 4.42
C LEU A 221 -6.96 13.23 4.76
N LEU A 222 -6.95 13.70 6.02
CA LEU A 222 -6.23 14.90 6.38
C LEU A 222 -4.74 14.66 6.57
N ARG A 223 -3.92 15.55 6.04
CA ARG A 223 -2.45 15.48 6.10
C ARG A 223 -1.83 16.83 6.41
N PRO A 224 -0.82 16.87 7.29
CA PRO A 224 0.05 18.03 7.37
C PRO A 224 0.94 18.06 6.13
N TYR A 225 0.91 19.16 5.40
CA TYR A 225 1.70 19.34 4.19
C TYR A 225 2.12 20.80 4.05
N ASN A 226 3.42 21.05 3.94
CA ASN A 226 4.04 22.37 3.76
C ASN A 226 3.51 23.48 4.70
N GLY A 227 3.22 23.13 5.97
CA GLY A 227 2.74 24.07 7.00
C GLY A 227 1.24 24.30 6.99
N SER A 228 0.47 23.55 6.21
CA SER A 228 -0.99 23.57 6.13
C SER A 228 -1.55 22.18 6.39
N VAL A 229 -2.84 22.07 6.63
CA VAL A 229 -3.57 20.81 6.62
C VAL A 229 -4.36 20.75 5.32
N VAL A 230 -4.16 19.67 4.57
CA VAL A 230 -4.79 19.45 3.27
C VAL A 230 -5.50 18.11 3.21
N LYS A 231 -6.50 17.98 2.35
CA LYS A 231 -7.05 16.67 1.99
C LYS A 231 -6.15 15.97 0.99
N ALA A 232 -5.61 14.82 1.39
CA ALA A 232 -4.69 14.05 0.58
C ALA A 232 -5.00 12.56 0.61
N VAL A 233 -4.64 11.87 -0.48
CA VAL A 233 -4.67 10.41 -0.54
C VAL A 233 -3.35 9.86 -1.03
N ASP A 234 -3.04 8.64 -0.59
CA ASP A 234 -1.96 7.85 -1.15
C ASP A 234 -2.46 7.21 -2.46
N PHE A 235 -1.65 7.29 -3.50
CA PHE A 235 -2.04 6.91 -4.85
C PHE A 235 -0.87 6.24 -5.57
N GLU A 236 -1.13 5.36 -6.52
CA GLU A 236 -0.09 4.79 -7.38
C GLU A 236 -0.45 4.94 -8.85
N MET A 237 0.55 5.29 -9.64
CA MET A 237 0.47 5.32 -11.12
C MET A 237 1.16 4.09 -11.71
N SER A 238 2.08 3.49 -10.94
CA SER A 238 2.85 2.32 -11.35
C SER A 238 3.16 1.39 -10.17
N ARG A 239 3.56 0.17 -10.49
CA ARG A 239 4.12 -0.80 -9.55
C ARG A 239 5.42 -1.38 -10.06
N GLY A 240 6.36 -1.59 -9.13
CA GLY A 240 7.68 -2.13 -9.38
C GLY A 240 8.73 -1.05 -9.55
N CYS A 241 9.98 -1.48 -9.44
CA CYS A 241 11.15 -0.64 -9.66
C CYS A 241 12.11 -1.34 -10.60
N ILE A 242 12.78 -0.57 -11.46
CA ILE A 242 13.79 -1.12 -12.37
C ILE A 242 15.10 -1.48 -11.67
N TYR A 243 15.33 -0.99 -10.46
CA TYR A 243 16.58 -1.19 -9.72
C TYR A 243 16.44 -2.24 -8.61
N SER A 244 17.55 -2.91 -8.29
CA SER A 244 17.64 -3.92 -7.23
C SER A 244 18.61 -3.48 -6.13
N CYS A 245 18.33 -2.33 -5.51
CA CYS A 245 19.14 -1.82 -4.39
C CYS A 245 19.10 -2.81 -3.21
N ASN A 246 20.26 -3.17 -2.67
CA ASN A 246 20.38 -4.23 -1.66
C ASN A 246 19.63 -3.97 -0.33
N TYR A 247 19.40 -2.71 0.01
CA TYR A 247 18.67 -2.31 1.21
C TYR A 247 17.16 -2.18 0.99
N CYS A 248 16.71 -2.19 -0.27
CA CYS A 248 15.33 -1.87 -0.62
C CYS A 248 14.41 -3.09 -0.50
N VAL A 249 13.26 -2.88 0.12
CA VAL A 249 12.21 -3.89 0.26
C VAL A 249 11.67 -4.38 -1.08
N GLU A 250 11.76 -3.56 -2.12
CA GLU A 250 11.36 -3.92 -3.48
C GLU A 250 12.07 -5.17 -3.99
N THR A 251 13.33 -5.39 -3.57
CA THR A 251 14.08 -6.60 -3.94
C THR A 251 13.45 -7.89 -3.43
N ILE A 252 12.67 -7.84 -2.36
CA ILE A 252 11.94 -8.98 -1.83
C ILE A 252 10.82 -9.37 -2.79
N ILE A 253 10.07 -8.38 -3.29
CA ILE A 253 9.00 -8.59 -4.28
C ILE A 253 9.58 -9.05 -5.60
N GLN A 254 10.69 -8.44 -6.04
CA GLN A 254 11.43 -8.89 -7.23
C GLN A 254 11.79 -10.37 -7.13
N LYS A 255 12.40 -10.79 -6.01
CA LYS A 255 12.75 -12.19 -5.76
C LYS A 255 11.53 -13.11 -5.70
N TYR A 256 10.45 -12.66 -5.09
CA TYR A 256 9.21 -13.43 -5.05
C TYR A 256 8.68 -13.73 -6.45
N TYR A 257 8.78 -12.79 -7.38
CA TYR A 257 8.35 -12.95 -8.78
C TYR A 257 9.48 -13.39 -9.75
N ASP A 258 10.59 -13.89 -9.22
CA ASP A 258 11.72 -14.45 -9.99
C ASP A 258 12.50 -13.44 -10.85
N PHE A 259 12.44 -12.13 -10.49
CA PHE A 259 13.30 -11.09 -11.08
C PHE A 259 14.61 -10.95 -10.28
N ASN A 260 15.48 -12.00 -10.37
CA ASN A 260 16.66 -12.12 -9.50
C ASN A 260 17.95 -11.57 -10.11
N GLU A 261 17.97 -11.27 -11.42
CA GLU A 261 19.17 -10.87 -12.11
C GLU A 261 19.21 -9.36 -12.35
N SER A 262 20.30 -8.72 -11.95
CA SER A 262 20.55 -7.31 -12.19
C SER A 262 21.86 -7.06 -12.92
N SER A 263 21.96 -5.90 -13.56
CA SER A 263 23.18 -5.44 -14.20
C SER A 263 24.20 -5.00 -13.14
N PRO A 264 25.42 -5.52 -13.16
CA PRO A 264 26.48 -5.11 -12.22
C PRO A 264 26.99 -3.68 -12.45
N LYS A 265 26.57 -3.02 -13.54
CA LYS A 265 26.98 -1.66 -13.90
C LYS A 265 25.94 -0.59 -13.56
N THR A 266 24.68 -0.97 -13.42
CA THR A 266 23.59 -0.01 -13.22
C THR A 266 22.64 -0.38 -12.09
N GLY A 267 22.78 -1.59 -11.52
CA GLY A 267 21.85 -2.13 -10.55
C GLY A 267 20.43 -2.36 -11.10
N ALA A 268 20.21 -2.18 -12.40
CA ALA A 268 18.90 -2.42 -13.02
C ALA A 268 18.65 -3.92 -13.21
N ILE A 269 17.45 -4.38 -12.90
CA ILE A 269 17.05 -5.77 -13.12
C ILE A 269 16.93 -6.08 -14.61
N LYS A 270 17.27 -7.31 -14.99
CA LYS A 270 16.97 -7.80 -16.32
C LYS A 270 15.46 -7.95 -16.50
N ASN A 271 14.96 -7.70 -17.70
CA ASN A 271 13.52 -7.78 -18.01
C ASN A 271 12.63 -6.83 -17.20
N PHE A 272 13.17 -5.69 -16.74
CA PHE A 272 12.42 -4.70 -15.95
C PHE A 272 11.11 -4.26 -16.59
N LYS A 273 10.98 -4.29 -17.92
CA LYS A 273 9.75 -3.96 -18.65
C LYS A 273 8.56 -4.87 -18.31
N SER A 274 8.83 -6.08 -17.83
CA SER A 274 7.77 -6.99 -17.36
C SER A 274 7.47 -6.82 -15.89
N TYR A 275 8.33 -6.12 -15.15
CA TYR A 275 8.18 -5.89 -13.72
C TYR A 275 7.65 -4.49 -13.38
N LEU A 276 8.17 -3.45 -14.05
CA LEU A 276 7.61 -2.09 -13.93
C LEU A 276 6.36 -1.99 -14.80
N ARG A 277 5.22 -1.80 -14.18
CA ARG A 277 3.90 -1.74 -14.83
C ARG A 277 3.24 -0.42 -14.50
N ASN A 278 2.65 0.21 -15.50
CA ASN A 278 1.97 1.50 -15.35
C ASN A 278 0.46 1.31 -15.56
N LYS A 279 -0.34 2.14 -14.88
CA LYS A 279 -1.71 2.43 -15.33
C LYS A 279 -1.64 3.23 -16.63
N SER A 280 -2.70 3.16 -17.45
CA SER A 280 -2.79 4.04 -18.62
C SER A 280 -2.95 5.51 -18.20
N SER A 281 -2.45 6.43 -19.03
CA SER A 281 -2.59 7.88 -18.83
C SER A 281 -4.04 8.31 -18.63
N LYS A 282 -4.96 7.72 -19.43
CA LYS A 282 -6.38 8.01 -19.31
C LYS A 282 -6.92 7.53 -17.95
N LYS A 283 -6.54 6.35 -17.49
CA LYS A 283 -6.99 5.82 -16.21
C LYS A 283 -6.51 6.67 -15.05
N ILE A 284 -5.24 7.04 -15.06
CA ILE A 284 -4.67 7.94 -14.06
C ILE A 284 -5.42 9.28 -14.06
N PHE A 285 -5.65 9.86 -15.23
CA PHE A 285 -6.34 11.15 -15.36
C PHE A 285 -7.77 11.09 -14.84
N ASP A 286 -8.54 10.08 -15.25
CA ASP A 286 -9.94 9.89 -14.81
C ASP A 286 -10.04 9.75 -13.29
N GLU A 287 -9.10 9.02 -12.65
CA GLU A 287 -9.04 8.87 -11.19
C GLU A 287 -8.66 10.18 -10.49
N LEU A 288 -7.66 10.90 -10.99
CA LEU A 288 -7.27 12.22 -10.45
C LEU A 288 -8.42 13.22 -10.56
N LEU A 289 -9.13 13.23 -11.68
CA LEU A 289 -10.28 14.11 -11.90
C LEU A 289 -11.39 13.80 -10.89
N TYR A 290 -11.74 12.53 -10.72
CA TYR A 290 -12.71 12.08 -9.72
C TYR A 290 -12.31 12.51 -8.30
N LEU A 291 -11.07 12.22 -7.90
CA LEU A 291 -10.56 12.58 -6.57
C LEU A 291 -10.61 14.10 -6.33
N ASN A 292 -10.24 14.90 -7.33
CA ASN A 292 -10.24 16.36 -7.20
C ASN A 292 -11.65 16.94 -7.19
N LYS A 293 -12.52 16.54 -8.13
CA LYS A 293 -13.83 17.18 -8.33
C LYS A 293 -14.91 16.63 -7.37
N GLU A 294 -14.93 15.31 -7.17
CA GLU A 294 -15.99 14.67 -6.39
C GLU A 294 -15.60 14.52 -4.92
N LYS A 295 -14.30 14.38 -4.62
CA LYS A 295 -13.81 14.14 -3.24
C LYS A 295 -13.10 15.35 -2.63
N ASN A 296 -12.88 16.41 -3.40
CA ASN A 296 -12.14 17.61 -2.98
C ASN A 296 -10.74 17.27 -2.46
N ILE A 297 -10.07 16.30 -3.08
CA ILE A 297 -8.67 15.98 -2.77
C ILE A 297 -7.77 17.06 -3.38
N GLU A 298 -6.89 17.61 -2.55
CA GLU A 298 -5.98 18.70 -2.91
C GLU A 298 -4.58 18.19 -3.25
N LEU A 299 -4.18 17.03 -2.68
CA LEU A 299 -2.85 16.46 -2.81
C LEU A 299 -2.91 14.95 -3.02
N ILE A 300 -2.19 14.47 -4.03
CA ILE A 300 -1.84 13.07 -4.20
C ILE A 300 -0.43 12.84 -3.65
N ARG A 301 -0.28 11.89 -2.71
CA ARG A 301 1.00 11.29 -2.38
C ARG A 301 1.20 10.08 -3.29
N CYS A 302 1.97 10.26 -4.36
CA CYS A 302 2.28 9.16 -5.27
C CYS A 302 3.28 8.21 -4.61
N GLN A 303 2.88 6.95 -4.46
CA GLN A 303 3.65 5.89 -3.80
C GLN A 303 4.50 5.07 -4.78
N ASP A 304 4.63 5.53 -6.01
CA ASP A 304 5.50 4.89 -6.99
C ASP A 304 6.94 4.86 -6.46
N THR A 305 7.55 3.70 -6.45
CA THR A 305 8.87 3.47 -5.84
C THR A 305 9.97 4.38 -6.42
N ASN A 306 9.85 4.72 -7.71
CA ASN A 306 10.71 5.67 -8.40
C ASN A 306 9.96 6.30 -9.57
N PHE A 307 9.34 7.43 -9.33
CA PHE A 307 8.41 8.07 -10.26
C PHE A 307 8.99 8.31 -11.67
N LEU A 308 10.23 8.79 -11.75
CA LEU A 308 10.84 9.12 -13.05
C LEU A 308 11.28 7.89 -13.88
N THR A 309 11.10 6.67 -13.37
CA THR A 309 11.26 5.45 -14.18
C THR A 309 9.98 5.01 -14.89
N ASN A 310 8.85 5.64 -14.62
CA ASN A 310 7.59 5.40 -15.31
C ASN A 310 7.71 5.64 -16.81
N ASP A 311 6.84 4.99 -17.60
CA ASP A 311 6.82 5.17 -19.04
C ASP A 311 6.63 6.66 -19.40
N ARG A 312 7.63 7.22 -20.09
CA ARG A 312 7.66 8.63 -20.43
C ARG A 312 6.48 9.04 -21.32
N ASN A 313 6.01 8.15 -22.19
CA ASN A 313 4.89 8.47 -23.07
C ASN A 313 3.59 8.59 -22.27
N ILE A 314 3.39 7.71 -21.28
CA ILE A 314 2.26 7.79 -20.35
C ILE A 314 2.29 9.11 -19.57
N LEU A 315 3.45 9.49 -19.02
CA LEU A 315 3.58 10.76 -18.30
C LEU A 315 3.38 11.99 -19.18
N LEU A 316 3.86 11.97 -20.43
CA LEU A 316 3.64 13.06 -21.40
C LEU A 316 2.16 13.17 -21.80
N GLU A 317 1.50 12.04 -22.07
CA GLU A 317 0.08 12.03 -22.38
C GLU A 317 -0.75 12.51 -21.19
N LEU A 318 -0.44 12.04 -19.98
CA LEU A 318 -1.06 12.52 -18.75
C LEU A 318 -0.88 14.01 -18.56
N SER A 319 0.34 14.55 -18.79
CA SER A 319 0.60 15.98 -18.67
C SER A 319 -0.25 16.81 -19.65
N ASN A 320 -0.46 16.31 -20.87
CA ASN A 320 -1.32 16.95 -21.85
C ASN A 320 -2.82 16.90 -21.46
N LEU A 321 -3.27 15.83 -20.81
CA LEU A 321 -4.64 15.75 -20.29
C LEU A 321 -4.84 16.72 -19.13
N ILE A 322 -3.87 16.82 -18.22
CA ILE A 322 -3.90 17.75 -17.09
C ILE A 322 -3.89 19.20 -17.57
N ASP A 323 -3.05 19.55 -18.55
CA ASP A 323 -2.93 20.92 -19.09
C ASP A 323 -4.22 21.42 -19.74
N LYS A 324 -4.96 20.51 -20.39
CA LYS A 324 -6.25 20.80 -21.02
C LYS A 324 -7.44 20.80 -20.06
N SER A 325 -7.22 20.53 -18.79
CA SER A 325 -8.27 20.42 -17.77
C SER A 325 -8.20 21.57 -16.75
N ASP A 326 -9.24 21.68 -15.94
CA ASP A 326 -9.30 22.54 -14.78
C ASP A 326 -8.88 21.82 -13.48
N LEU A 327 -8.11 20.74 -13.60
CA LEU A 327 -7.59 19.96 -12.47
C LEU A 327 -6.66 20.82 -11.62
N THR A 328 -6.94 20.89 -10.31
CA THR A 328 -6.16 21.71 -9.35
C THR A 328 -5.34 20.86 -8.38
N ILE A 329 -5.49 19.53 -8.42
CA ILE A 329 -4.80 18.61 -7.53
C ILE A 329 -3.27 18.73 -7.70
N LYS A 330 -2.57 18.72 -6.59
CA LYS A 330 -1.11 18.68 -6.54
C LYS A 330 -0.62 17.26 -6.38
N ILE A 331 0.61 17.00 -6.81
CA ILE A 331 1.22 15.68 -6.73
C ILE A 331 2.55 15.78 -5.99
N TYR A 332 2.70 14.97 -4.94
CA TYR A 332 3.99 14.70 -4.30
C TYR A 332 4.51 13.36 -4.83
N ILE A 333 5.77 13.31 -5.22
CA ILE A 333 6.43 12.12 -5.77
C ILE A 333 7.69 11.77 -5.03
N GLU A 334 8.14 10.53 -5.22
CA GLU A 334 9.48 10.10 -4.81
C GLU A 334 10.27 9.57 -6.00
N THR A 335 11.55 9.92 -6.07
CA THR A 335 12.41 9.53 -7.17
C THR A 335 13.88 9.51 -6.76
N ARG A 336 14.70 9.00 -7.64
CA ARG A 336 16.16 9.03 -7.53
C ARG A 336 16.72 10.26 -8.24
N PRO A 337 17.85 10.84 -7.76
CA PRO A 337 18.44 12.03 -8.36
C PRO A 337 18.84 11.85 -9.82
N GLU A 338 19.23 10.63 -10.25
CA GLU A 338 19.70 10.37 -11.61
C GLU A 338 18.63 10.60 -12.69
N GLY A 339 17.35 10.57 -12.29
CA GLY A 339 16.23 10.90 -13.19
C GLY A 339 16.01 12.39 -13.40
N ILE A 340 16.66 13.27 -12.62
CA ILE A 340 16.45 14.71 -12.66
C ILE A 340 17.33 15.34 -13.75
N ASN A 341 16.68 16.02 -14.68
CA ASN A 341 17.30 16.83 -15.73
C ASN A 341 16.27 17.86 -16.22
N GLU A 342 16.67 18.82 -17.06
CA GLU A 342 15.80 19.89 -17.56
C GLU A 342 14.48 19.35 -18.13
N LYS A 343 14.53 18.28 -18.95
CA LYS A 343 13.34 17.70 -19.58
C LYS A 343 12.41 17.01 -18.55
N SER A 344 12.96 16.42 -17.50
CA SER A 344 12.14 15.84 -16.42
C SER A 344 11.53 16.93 -15.55
N ILE A 345 12.27 18.01 -15.26
CA ILE A 345 11.75 19.18 -14.52
C ILE A 345 10.57 19.81 -15.25
N ASP A 346 10.68 20.02 -16.56
CA ASP A 346 9.59 20.58 -17.36
C ASP A 346 8.35 19.66 -17.37
N LEU A 347 8.57 18.35 -17.44
CA LEU A 347 7.49 17.36 -17.35
C LEU A 347 6.82 17.40 -15.96
N LEU A 348 7.60 17.43 -14.88
CA LEU A 348 7.08 17.50 -13.51
C LEU A 348 6.24 18.76 -13.27
N LYS A 349 6.66 19.91 -13.82
CA LYS A 349 5.86 21.16 -13.77
C LYS A 349 4.51 20.98 -14.46
N LYS A 350 4.48 20.41 -15.66
CA LYS A 350 3.24 20.15 -16.41
C LYS A 350 2.31 19.16 -15.70
N LEU A 351 2.87 18.19 -14.98
CA LEU A 351 2.14 17.24 -14.15
C LEU A 351 1.64 17.85 -12.82
N LYS A 352 1.92 19.13 -12.55
CA LYS A 352 1.58 19.82 -11.27
C LYS A 352 2.23 19.19 -10.05
N VAL A 353 3.44 18.64 -10.22
CA VAL A 353 4.23 18.12 -9.09
C VAL A 353 4.64 19.30 -8.20
N ASP A 354 4.21 19.27 -6.94
CA ASP A 354 4.41 20.32 -5.93
C ASP A 354 5.53 19.95 -4.93
N GLY A 355 5.81 18.66 -4.77
CA GLY A 355 6.86 18.18 -3.88
C GLY A 355 7.57 16.95 -4.43
N VAL A 356 8.88 16.87 -4.17
CA VAL A 356 9.73 15.76 -4.59
C VAL A 356 10.58 15.29 -3.42
N GLY A 357 10.41 14.04 -3.02
CA GLY A 357 11.33 13.32 -2.14
C GLY A 357 12.44 12.66 -2.95
N MET A 358 13.69 12.85 -2.57
CA MET A 358 14.82 12.22 -3.24
C MET A 358 15.64 11.39 -2.26
N GLY A 359 15.79 10.09 -2.56
CA GLY A 359 16.69 9.22 -1.85
C GLY A 359 18.12 9.42 -2.34
N ILE A 360 19.00 9.95 -1.49
CA ILE A 360 20.46 10.06 -1.73
C ILE A 360 21.18 8.86 -1.11
N GLU A 361 20.64 8.37 0.00
CA GLU A 361 21.03 7.21 0.80
C GLU A 361 22.40 7.36 1.48
N LEU A 362 23.47 7.61 0.73
CA LEU A 362 24.82 7.73 1.25
C LEU A 362 25.67 8.64 0.36
N ALA A 363 26.53 9.44 0.97
CA ALA A 363 27.45 10.34 0.27
C ALA A 363 28.67 9.61 -0.36
N ASP A 364 29.15 8.52 0.26
CA ASP A 364 30.27 7.75 -0.28
C ASP A 364 29.82 6.93 -1.49
N GLU A 365 30.30 7.31 -2.69
CA GLU A 365 29.92 6.70 -3.97
C GLU A 365 30.39 5.25 -4.06
N THR A 366 31.61 4.98 -3.68
CA THR A 366 32.20 3.63 -3.75
C THR A 366 31.44 2.65 -2.84
N PHE A 367 31.12 3.06 -1.62
CA PHE A 367 30.32 2.24 -0.71
C PHE A 367 28.89 2.09 -1.24
N ARG A 368 28.29 3.16 -1.76
CA ARG A 368 26.94 3.14 -2.31
C ARG A 368 26.81 2.16 -3.48
N GLU A 369 27.79 2.12 -4.38
CA GLU A 369 27.81 1.18 -5.49
C GLU A 369 28.06 -0.26 -5.04
N ASN A 370 29.10 -0.48 -4.23
CA ASN A 370 29.55 -1.83 -3.88
C ASN A 370 28.67 -2.50 -2.81
N ALA A 371 28.22 -1.76 -1.80
CA ALA A 371 27.42 -2.31 -0.71
C ALA A 371 25.91 -2.20 -0.96
N LEU A 372 25.45 -1.09 -1.55
CA LEU A 372 24.03 -0.83 -1.73
C LEU A 372 23.52 -1.20 -3.13
N ASN A 373 24.39 -1.60 -4.07
CA ASN A 373 24.05 -1.82 -5.47
C ASN A 373 23.28 -0.63 -6.06
N ARG A 374 23.73 0.59 -5.71
CA ARG A 374 23.08 1.83 -6.10
C ARG A 374 24.06 2.74 -6.83
N PHE A 375 23.89 2.78 -8.13
CA PHE A 375 24.73 3.55 -9.05
C PHE A 375 24.10 4.93 -9.27
N ALA A 376 24.74 5.96 -8.77
CA ALA A 376 24.35 7.36 -8.94
C ALA A 376 25.61 8.19 -9.04
N ASP A 377 25.76 8.91 -10.13
CA ASP A 377 26.87 9.81 -10.39
C ASP A 377 26.70 11.07 -9.52
N GLN A 378 27.69 11.38 -8.68
CA GLN A 378 27.65 12.54 -7.78
C GLN A 378 27.88 13.87 -8.50
N GLU A 379 28.45 13.85 -9.70
CA GLU A 379 28.75 15.06 -10.47
C GLU A 379 27.54 15.54 -11.29
N LYS A 380 26.47 14.77 -11.33
CA LYS A 380 25.20 15.11 -11.99
C LYS A 380 24.13 15.53 -11.01
#